data_50d194cefdc11b70b064d5d318daa7a8
#
_entry.id   50d194cefdc11b70b064d5d318daa7a8
#
_cell.length_a   1.000
_cell.length_b   1.000
_cell.length_c   1.000
_cell.angle_alpha   90.00
_cell.angle_beta   90.00
_cell.angle_gamma   90.00
#
_symmetry.space_group_name_H-M   'P 1'
#
loop_
_entity.id
_entity.type
_entity.pdbx_description
1 polymer ?
#
loop_
_entity_poly.entity_id
_entity_poly.type
_entity_poly.pdbx_seq_one_letter_code
_entity_poly.pdbx_strand_id
1 'polypeptide(L)'
;MRGKWFFILALAAVLVVAAALASLFILRSQLKGSENVGGKYQSRIEITEKDPRGFDVGKIFYVKDGTEHSGYWGANMRNALEWIKNSTPANAVFLNWWDYGHMIVGYAERESVSRNPSSEALISVGDPSDFHELDPHSTIVDVAKALTTTNENETLATMIKHNATHIVVAADDGKGKAGWLFRFAKLNYSDYFNYSWQPTDLPFDANQYNELGKQTVFCRILTHAQIPGLTQVYSDENFTICRQPT
;
A
#
# COMPACT_ATOMS: atom_id res chain seq x y z
N MET A 1 27.04 -40.91 -46.41
CA MET A 1 25.71 -40.50 -45.88
C MET A 1 25.51 -40.57 -44.37
N ARG A 2 26.22 -41.43 -43.64
CA ARG A 2 26.03 -41.60 -42.16
C ARG A 2 26.43 -40.39 -41.32
N GLY A 3 27.38 -39.55 -41.72
CA GLY A 3 27.82 -38.40 -40.93
C GLY A 3 26.80 -37.24 -40.81
N LYS A 4 25.97 -36.99 -41.82
CA LYS A 4 24.98 -35.90 -41.83
C LYS A 4 23.85 -36.16 -40.83
N TRP A 5 23.43 -37.40 -40.65
CA TRP A 5 22.40 -37.76 -39.71
C TRP A 5 22.84 -37.64 -38.24
N PHE A 6 24.11 -37.91 -37.98
CA PHE A 6 24.69 -37.74 -36.64
C PHE A 6 24.73 -36.26 -36.21
N PHE A 7 25.03 -35.38 -37.13
CA PHE A 7 25.03 -33.94 -36.88
C PHE A 7 23.62 -33.36 -36.60
N ILE A 8 22.62 -33.86 -37.35
CA ILE A 8 21.22 -33.42 -37.16
C ILE A 8 20.69 -33.92 -35.81
N LEU A 9 20.98 -35.16 -35.42
CA LEU A 9 20.58 -35.71 -34.11
C LEU A 9 21.27 -34.98 -32.96
N ALA A 10 22.55 -34.64 -33.07
CA ALA A 10 23.26 -33.88 -32.05
C ALA A 10 22.71 -32.47 -31.91
N LEU A 11 22.39 -31.78 -33.01
CA LEU A 11 21.78 -30.47 -33.00
C LEU A 11 20.37 -30.48 -32.38
N ALA A 12 19.55 -31.49 -32.69
CA ALA A 12 18.25 -31.67 -32.14
C ALA A 12 18.31 -31.91 -30.61
N ALA A 13 19.26 -32.70 -30.13
CA ALA A 13 19.47 -32.98 -28.72
C ALA A 13 19.88 -31.70 -27.95
N VAL A 14 20.76 -30.87 -28.53
CA VAL A 14 21.18 -29.59 -27.96
C VAL A 14 19.99 -28.63 -27.85
N LEU A 15 19.15 -28.56 -28.89
CA LEU A 15 17.95 -27.71 -28.88
C LEU A 15 16.91 -28.16 -27.81
N VAL A 16 16.71 -29.45 -27.63
CA VAL A 16 15.82 -30.00 -26.61
C VAL A 16 16.33 -29.69 -25.21
N VAL A 17 17.64 -29.85 -24.99
CA VAL A 17 18.26 -29.50 -23.69
C VAL A 17 18.17 -28.00 -23.42
N ALA A 18 18.44 -27.16 -24.42
CA ALA A 18 18.33 -25.71 -24.27
C ALA A 18 16.89 -25.28 -23.98
N ALA A 19 15.88 -25.86 -24.65
CA ALA A 19 14.47 -25.61 -24.38
C ALA A 19 14.06 -26.07 -22.98
N ALA A 20 14.54 -27.24 -22.51
CA ALA A 20 14.29 -27.74 -21.17
C ALA A 20 14.92 -26.84 -20.09
N LEU A 21 16.16 -26.36 -20.32
CA LEU A 21 16.82 -25.42 -19.41
C LEU A 21 16.14 -24.05 -19.38
N ALA A 22 15.69 -23.54 -20.53
CA ALA A 22 14.91 -22.31 -20.61
C ALA A 22 13.56 -22.45 -19.88
N SER A 23 12.88 -23.59 -20.05
CA SER A 23 11.63 -23.89 -19.33
C SER A 23 11.85 -24.02 -17.82
N LEU A 24 12.94 -24.65 -17.38
CA LEU A 24 13.34 -24.74 -15.98
C LEU A 24 13.70 -23.36 -15.40
N PHE A 25 14.34 -22.50 -16.19
CA PHE A 25 14.66 -21.12 -15.78
C PHE A 25 13.40 -20.26 -15.64
N ILE A 26 12.46 -20.40 -16.59
CA ILE A 26 11.16 -19.73 -16.54
C ILE A 26 10.33 -20.25 -15.34
N LEU A 27 10.31 -21.58 -15.13
CA LEU A 27 9.64 -22.16 -13.95
C LEU A 27 10.26 -21.68 -12.64
N ARG A 28 11.59 -21.61 -12.57
CA ARG A 28 12.32 -21.12 -11.39
C ARG A 28 12.14 -19.63 -11.16
N SER A 29 11.96 -18.84 -12.22
CA SER A 29 11.62 -17.42 -12.10
C SER A 29 10.17 -17.17 -11.68
N GLN A 30 9.27 -18.13 -11.93
CA GLN A 30 7.87 -18.09 -11.49
C GLN A 30 7.67 -18.68 -10.08
N LEU A 31 8.62 -19.44 -9.55
CA LEU A 31 8.65 -19.89 -8.15
C LEU A 31 9.29 -18.81 -7.24
N LYS A 32 8.90 -17.57 -7.39
CA LYS A 32 9.21 -16.53 -6.40
C LYS A 32 8.29 -16.74 -5.22
N GLY A 33 8.85 -17.19 -4.17
CA GLY A 33 8.44 -17.51 -2.84
C GLY A 33 6.98 -17.28 -2.44
N SER A 34 6.30 -18.32 -1.99
CA SER A 34 5.12 -18.13 -1.14
C SER A 34 5.54 -18.25 0.31
N GLU A 35 5.13 -17.30 1.13
CA GLU A 35 5.31 -17.32 2.58
C GLU A 35 3.96 -17.60 3.23
N ASN A 36 3.87 -18.67 4.02
CA ASN A 36 2.68 -18.93 4.82
C ASN A 36 2.82 -18.13 6.13
N VAL A 37 2.01 -17.10 6.30
CA VAL A 37 1.99 -16.26 7.50
C VAL A 37 1.20 -16.94 8.63
N GLY A 38 0.24 -17.79 8.28
CA GLY A 38 -0.65 -18.43 9.27
C GLY A 38 -1.56 -17.42 9.98
N GLY A 39 -1.72 -17.58 11.28
CA GLY A 39 -2.50 -16.68 12.14
C GLY A 39 -4.02 -16.85 12.02
N LYS A 40 -4.77 -15.90 12.58
CA LYS A 40 -6.24 -15.91 12.66
C LYS A 40 -6.91 -16.08 11.30
N TYR A 41 -6.36 -15.47 10.26
CA TYR A 41 -6.94 -15.46 8.93
C TYR A 41 -6.25 -16.41 7.94
N GLN A 42 -5.35 -17.29 8.39
CA GLN A 42 -4.63 -18.25 7.54
C GLN A 42 -3.96 -17.57 6.34
N SER A 43 -3.30 -16.48 6.60
CA SER A 43 -2.76 -15.61 5.57
C SER A 43 -1.54 -16.22 4.87
N ARG A 44 -1.43 -15.98 3.56
CA ARG A 44 -0.26 -16.31 2.74
C ARG A 44 0.14 -15.11 1.89
N ILE A 45 1.42 -15.02 1.60
CA ILE A 45 2.00 -13.99 0.74
C ILE A 45 2.58 -14.68 -0.49
N GLU A 46 2.26 -14.16 -1.67
CA GLU A 46 2.86 -14.56 -2.93
C GLU A 46 3.73 -13.41 -3.44
N ILE A 47 5.04 -13.62 -3.46
CA ILE A 47 6.01 -12.64 -3.92
C ILE A 47 6.15 -12.75 -5.43
N THR A 48 5.92 -11.66 -6.15
CA THR A 48 6.00 -11.61 -7.61
C THR A 48 7.29 -10.97 -8.11
N GLU A 49 7.77 -9.94 -7.43
CA GLU A 49 8.96 -9.18 -7.86
C GLU A 49 9.60 -8.42 -6.69
N LYS A 50 10.65 -7.67 -6.99
CA LYS A 50 11.21 -6.66 -6.09
C LYS A 50 10.92 -5.27 -6.62
N ASP A 51 10.59 -4.34 -5.72
CA ASP A 51 10.49 -2.93 -6.06
C ASP A 51 11.89 -2.34 -6.36
N PRO A 52 11.98 -1.11 -6.91
CA PRO A 52 13.27 -0.47 -7.20
C PRO A 52 14.19 -0.31 -5.99
N ARG A 53 13.65 -0.34 -4.77
CA ARG A 53 14.41 -0.28 -3.51
C ARG A 53 14.87 -1.66 -3.03
N GLY A 54 14.47 -2.74 -3.72
CA GLY A 54 14.83 -4.12 -3.40
C GLY A 54 13.88 -4.82 -2.43
N PHE A 55 12.76 -4.21 -2.05
CA PHE A 55 11.74 -4.85 -1.22
C PHE A 55 10.91 -5.85 -2.03
N ASP A 56 10.58 -6.97 -1.41
CA ASP A 56 9.68 -7.95 -2.01
C ASP A 56 8.26 -7.38 -2.09
N VAL A 57 7.68 -7.44 -3.28
CA VAL A 57 6.30 -7.03 -3.54
C VAL A 57 5.50 -8.16 -4.18
N GLY A 58 4.18 -8.13 -4.00
CA GLY A 58 3.32 -9.19 -4.49
C GLY A 58 1.89 -9.04 -4.01
N LYS A 59 1.30 -10.16 -3.59
CA LYS A 59 -0.06 -10.21 -3.06
C LYS A 59 -0.10 -10.92 -1.71
N ILE A 60 -0.91 -10.38 -0.81
CA ILE A 60 -1.34 -11.07 0.40
C ILE A 60 -2.73 -11.65 0.16
N PHE A 61 -2.95 -12.88 0.59
CA PHE A 61 -4.23 -13.57 0.60
C PHE A 61 -4.58 -13.92 2.03
N TYR A 62 -5.85 -13.84 2.40
CA TYR A 62 -6.32 -14.21 3.73
C TYR A 62 -7.82 -14.55 3.70
N VAL A 63 -8.27 -15.39 4.63
CA VAL A 63 -9.67 -15.77 4.77
C VAL A 63 -10.28 -15.00 5.94
N LYS A 64 -11.31 -14.21 5.68
CA LYS A 64 -12.09 -13.50 6.70
C LYS A 64 -13.58 -13.75 6.46
N ASP A 65 -14.31 -14.11 7.51
CA ASP A 65 -15.74 -14.40 7.46
C ASP A 65 -16.11 -15.44 6.37
N GLY A 66 -15.26 -16.44 6.18
CA GLY A 66 -15.43 -17.50 5.19
C GLY A 66 -15.12 -17.11 3.75
N THR A 67 -14.69 -15.86 3.50
CA THR A 67 -14.36 -15.36 2.18
C THR A 67 -12.87 -15.13 2.03
N GLU A 68 -12.28 -15.59 0.92
CA GLU A 68 -10.89 -15.26 0.57
C GLU A 68 -10.83 -13.83 0.04
N HIS A 69 -9.93 -13.06 0.60
CA HIS A 69 -9.58 -11.71 0.18
C HIS A 69 -8.15 -11.68 -0.30
N SER A 70 -7.85 -10.74 -1.20
CA SER A 70 -6.47 -10.49 -1.61
C SER A 70 -6.22 -9.00 -1.86
N GLY A 71 -4.96 -8.61 -1.73
CA GLY A 71 -4.54 -7.25 -2.01
C GLY A 71 -3.04 -7.14 -2.17
N TYR A 72 -2.56 -5.91 -2.35
CA TYR A 72 -1.15 -5.63 -2.48
C TYR A 72 -0.38 -6.05 -1.22
N TRP A 73 0.83 -6.56 -1.44
CA TRP A 73 1.84 -6.82 -0.43
C TRP A 73 3.12 -6.06 -0.76
N GLY A 74 3.65 -5.34 0.22
CA GLY A 74 4.97 -4.70 0.16
C GLY A 74 5.76 -4.96 1.43
N ALA A 75 6.92 -5.61 1.30
CA ALA A 75 7.74 -5.98 2.45
C ALA A 75 8.33 -4.76 3.20
N ASN A 76 8.33 -3.58 2.58
CA ASN A 76 8.69 -2.32 3.22
C ASN A 76 7.76 -1.95 4.40
N MET A 77 6.54 -2.51 4.45
CA MET A 77 5.61 -2.31 5.56
C MET A 77 5.77 -3.37 6.68
N ARG A 78 6.58 -4.41 6.48
CA ARG A 78 6.66 -5.55 7.42
C ARG A 78 6.91 -5.14 8.87
N ASN A 79 7.87 -4.26 9.12
CA ASN A 79 8.18 -3.81 10.49
C ASN A 79 7.00 -3.09 11.14
N ALA A 80 6.31 -2.22 10.41
CA ALA A 80 5.11 -1.55 10.89
C ALA A 80 3.97 -2.55 11.18
N LEU A 81 3.78 -3.55 10.30
CA LEU A 81 2.77 -4.61 10.48
C LEU A 81 3.05 -5.49 11.71
N GLU A 82 4.33 -5.85 11.94
CA GLU A 82 4.74 -6.57 13.14
C GLU A 82 4.47 -5.74 14.40
N TRP A 83 4.81 -4.45 14.37
CA TRP A 83 4.49 -3.57 15.48
C TRP A 83 2.98 -3.47 15.70
N ILE A 84 2.17 -3.29 14.66
CA ILE A 84 0.71 -3.26 14.74
C ILE A 84 0.20 -4.54 15.41
N LYS A 85 0.66 -5.72 14.94
CA LYS A 85 0.23 -7.02 15.44
C LYS A 85 0.54 -7.21 16.93
N ASN A 86 1.73 -6.80 17.36
CA ASN A 86 2.24 -7.12 18.68
C ASN A 86 1.97 -6.01 19.72
N SER A 87 1.76 -4.77 19.30
CA SER A 87 1.72 -3.60 20.18
C SER A 87 0.35 -2.91 20.25
N THR A 88 -0.65 -3.37 19.47
CA THR A 88 -1.98 -2.77 19.51
C THR A 88 -3.05 -3.75 19.95
N PRO A 89 -4.15 -3.29 20.56
CA PRO A 89 -5.28 -4.14 20.94
C PRO A 89 -5.86 -4.90 19.72
N ALA A 90 -6.39 -6.10 19.96
CA ALA A 90 -6.95 -6.95 18.90
C ALA A 90 -8.13 -6.30 18.15
N ASN A 91 -8.83 -5.37 18.80
CA ASN A 91 -9.94 -4.59 18.25
C ASN A 91 -9.51 -3.21 17.70
N ALA A 92 -8.20 -2.96 17.58
CA ALA A 92 -7.72 -1.72 16.98
C ALA A 92 -8.17 -1.61 15.52
N VAL A 93 -8.60 -0.40 15.14
CA VAL A 93 -9.02 -0.05 13.79
C VAL A 93 -8.09 1.02 13.25
N PHE A 94 -7.61 0.84 12.02
CA PHE A 94 -6.63 1.71 11.39
C PHE A 94 -7.26 2.51 10.27
N LEU A 95 -7.19 3.85 10.36
CA LEU A 95 -7.42 4.76 9.27
C LEU A 95 -6.15 4.82 8.44
N ASN A 96 -6.24 4.39 7.20
CA ASN A 96 -5.08 4.24 6.30
C ASN A 96 -5.48 4.44 4.85
N TRP A 97 -4.53 4.84 4.01
CA TRP A 97 -4.72 4.79 2.57
C TRP A 97 -4.97 3.35 2.10
N TRP A 98 -5.79 3.15 1.10
CA TRP A 98 -6.33 1.83 0.71
C TRP A 98 -5.26 0.75 0.47
N ASP A 99 -4.08 1.13 -0.07
CA ASP A 99 -3.00 0.19 -0.42
C ASP A 99 -2.55 -0.67 0.77
N TYR A 100 -2.68 -0.14 1.99
CA TYR A 100 -2.17 -0.81 3.20
C TYR A 100 -3.23 -1.69 3.88
N GLY A 101 -4.50 -1.50 3.52
CA GLY A 101 -5.60 -2.11 4.25
C GLY A 101 -5.60 -3.63 4.25
N HIS A 102 -5.29 -4.26 3.12
CA HIS A 102 -5.21 -5.72 3.04
C HIS A 102 -4.03 -6.28 3.85
N MET A 103 -2.91 -5.56 3.91
CA MET A 103 -1.77 -5.96 4.74
C MET A 103 -2.09 -5.83 6.24
N ILE A 104 -2.76 -4.75 6.64
CA ILE A 104 -3.19 -4.56 8.04
C ILE A 104 -4.15 -5.67 8.46
N VAL A 105 -5.13 -6.02 7.63
CA VAL A 105 -6.10 -7.07 7.96
C VAL A 105 -5.44 -8.44 7.88
N GLY A 106 -4.82 -8.78 6.77
CA GLY A 106 -4.31 -10.13 6.54
C GLY A 106 -3.08 -10.47 7.39
N TYR A 107 -2.13 -9.55 7.53
CA TYR A 107 -0.88 -9.81 8.25
C TYR A 107 -0.97 -9.44 9.72
N ALA A 108 -1.36 -8.21 10.02
CA ALA A 108 -1.39 -7.72 11.38
C ALA A 108 -2.68 -8.10 12.15
N GLU A 109 -3.66 -8.67 11.47
CA GLU A 109 -4.93 -9.15 12.06
C GLU A 109 -5.70 -8.04 12.81
N ARG A 110 -5.64 -6.82 12.27
CA ARG A 110 -6.38 -5.66 12.79
C ARG A 110 -7.37 -5.17 11.74
N GLU A 111 -8.34 -4.38 12.17
CA GLU A 111 -9.30 -3.80 11.23
C GLU A 111 -8.70 -2.59 10.51
N SER A 112 -9.14 -2.40 9.26
CA SER A 112 -8.74 -1.29 8.40
C SER A 112 -9.99 -0.58 7.87
N VAL A 113 -9.98 0.74 7.91
CA VAL A 113 -11.07 1.58 7.40
C VAL A 113 -11.16 1.46 5.87
N SER A 114 -10.02 1.41 5.19
CA SER A 114 -9.97 1.36 3.72
C SER A 114 -9.08 0.24 3.22
N ARG A 115 -9.61 -0.55 2.27
CA ARG A 115 -8.88 -1.61 1.56
C ARG A 115 -8.92 -1.30 0.06
N ASN A 116 -8.06 -1.94 -0.72
CA ASN A 116 -8.05 -1.76 -2.18
C ASN A 116 -9.47 -1.80 -2.74
N PRO A 117 -9.86 -0.80 -3.52
CA PRO A 117 -11.12 -0.85 -4.23
C PRO A 117 -11.11 -2.00 -5.25
N SER A 118 -12.28 -2.42 -5.70
CA SER A 118 -12.39 -3.34 -6.82
C SER A 118 -11.73 -2.75 -8.07
N SER A 119 -11.33 -3.62 -9.01
CA SER A 119 -10.79 -3.16 -10.29
C SER A 119 -11.77 -2.26 -11.06
N GLU A 120 -13.06 -2.50 -10.90
CA GLU A 120 -14.14 -1.67 -11.49
C GLU A 120 -14.16 -0.26 -10.88
N ALA A 121 -14.03 -0.16 -9.56
CA ALA A 121 -13.91 1.11 -8.88
C ALA A 121 -12.65 1.88 -9.30
N LEU A 122 -11.53 1.19 -9.58
CA LEU A 122 -10.30 1.82 -10.09
C LEU A 122 -10.42 2.31 -11.54
N ILE A 123 -11.18 1.62 -12.38
CA ILE A 123 -11.39 2.03 -13.79
C ILE A 123 -12.24 3.31 -13.85
N SER A 124 -13.23 3.46 -12.98
CA SER A 124 -14.05 4.67 -12.91
C SER A 124 -13.29 5.90 -12.40
N VAL A 125 -12.12 5.72 -11.79
CA VAL A 125 -11.25 6.81 -11.31
C VAL A 125 -10.56 7.59 -12.44
N GLY A 126 -10.69 7.14 -13.70
CA GLY A 126 -10.12 7.86 -14.86
C GLY A 126 -10.65 9.29 -15.03
N ASP A 127 -11.92 9.55 -14.71
CA ASP A 127 -12.55 10.86 -14.79
C ASP A 127 -12.86 11.44 -13.38
N PRO A 128 -12.40 12.67 -13.05
CA PRO A 128 -12.73 13.32 -11.79
C PRO A 128 -14.25 13.50 -11.54
N SER A 129 -15.07 13.52 -12.58
CA SER A 129 -16.53 13.57 -12.44
C SER A 129 -17.09 12.25 -11.90
N ASP A 130 -16.46 11.12 -12.18
CA ASP A 130 -16.87 9.78 -11.78
C ASP A 130 -16.60 9.49 -10.30
N PHE A 131 -15.81 10.32 -9.62
CA PHE A 131 -15.60 10.20 -8.17
C PHE A 131 -16.88 10.30 -7.32
N HIS A 132 -17.97 10.73 -7.90
CA HIS A 132 -19.26 10.77 -7.23
C HIS A 132 -19.91 9.39 -7.10
N GLU A 133 -19.52 8.46 -7.97
CA GLU A 133 -20.11 7.12 -8.08
C GLU A 133 -19.20 6.02 -7.50
N LEU A 134 -17.93 6.33 -7.24
CA LEU A 134 -17.08 5.48 -6.41
C LEU A 134 -17.72 5.39 -5.05
N ASP A 135 -18.43 4.33 -4.79
CA ASP A 135 -19.11 4.10 -3.54
C ASP A 135 -19.36 5.46 -2.82
N PRO A 136 -20.55 6.07 -2.90
CA PRO A 136 -20.81 7.43 -2.39
C PRO A 136 -20.52 7.54 -0.88
N HIS A 137 -20.38 6.43 -0.22
CA HIS A 137 -19.95 6.31 1.16
C HIS A 137 -18.46 6.02 1.28
N SER A 138 -17.74 6.24 0.18
CA SER A 138 -16.40 5.75 0.00
C SER A 138 -15.52 6.18 1.17
N THR A 139 -15.21 5.19 1.98
CA THR A 139 -14.21 5.30 3.04
C THR A 139 -12.90 5.86 2.51
N ILE A 140 -12.64 5.67 1.22
CA ILE A 140 -11.47 6.21 0.51
C ILE A 140 -11.50 7.73 0.45
N VAL A 141 -12.67 8.33 0.14
CA VAL A 141 -12.84 9.80 0.12
C VAL A 141 -12.72 10.38 1.52
N ASP A 142 -13.31 9.71 2.52
CA ASP A 142 -13.19 10.13 3.91
C ASP A 142 -11.73 10.10 4.37
N VAL A 143 -11.00 9.02 4.05
CA VAL A 143 -9.58 8.87 4.35
C VAL A 143 -8.76 9.96 3.66
N ALA A 144 -9.00 10.18 2.36
CA ALA A 144 -8.30 11.22 1.59
C ALA A 144 -8.50 12.61 2.21
N LYS A 145 -9.74 12.96 2.56
CA LYS A 145 -10.05 14.23 3.24
C LYS A 145 -9.38 14.32 4.60
N ALA A 146 -9.44 13.26 5.41
CA ALA A 146 -8.81 13.23 6.73
C ALA A 146 -7.29 13.40 6.68
N LEU A 147 -6.64 12.90 5.64
CA LEU A 147 -5.20 13.00 5.45
C LEU A 147 -4.79 14.37 4.89
N THR A 148 -5.59 14.96 3.99
CA THR A 148 -5.23 16.20 3.27
C THR A 148 -5.77 17.48 3.92
N THR A 149 -6.65 17.38 4.91
CA THR A 149 -7.10 18.56 5.66
C THR A 149 -5.96 19.21 6.44
N THR A 150 -6.07 20.51 6.64
CA THR A 150 -5.20 21.27 7.55
C THR A 150 -5.80 21.42 8.96
N ASN A 151 -7.03 20.93 9.15
CA ASN A 151 -7.76 20.97 10.41
C ASN A 151 -7.81 19.56 11.04
N GLU A 152 -7.02 19.34 12.07
CA GLU A 152 -6.95 18.06 12.77
C GLU A 152 -8.30 17.57 13.34
N ASN A 153 -9.22 18.49 13.66
CA ASN A 153 -10.54 18.09 14.16
C ASN A 153 -11.37 17.34 13.12
N GLU A 154 -11.17 17.64 11.82
CA GLU A 154 -11.82 16.89 10.74
C GLU A 154 -11.26 15.47 10.64
N THR A 155 -9.94 15.32 10.83
CA THR A 155 -9.30 14.00 10.90
C THR A 155 -9.85 13.20 12.08
N LEU A 156 -9.90 13.81 13.27
CA LEU A 156 -10.42 13.16 14.48
C LEU A 156 -11.90 12.78 14.31
N ALA A 157 -12.71 13.66 13.72
CA ALA A 157 -14.12 13.36 13.43
C ALA A 157 -14.26 12.17 12.46
N THR A 158 -13.40 12.09 11.44
CA THR A 158 -13.37 10.95 10.51
C THR A 158 -12.93 9.67 11.23
N MET A 159 -11.93 9.74 12.09
CA MET A 159 -11.52 8.59 12.91
C MET A 159 -12.66 8.10 13.79
N ILE A 160 -13.40 9.01 14.45
CA ILE A 160 -14.57 8.67 15.27
C ILE A 160 -15.67 8.04 14.40
N LYS A 161 -15.98 8.63 13.27
CA LYS A 161 -16.99 8.11 12.29
C LYS A 161 -16.72 6.65 11.92
N HIS A 162 -15.46 6.28 11.75
CA HIS A 162 -15.04 4.93 11.34
C HIS A 162 -14.58 4.05 12.50
N ASN A 163 -14.77 4.47 13.76
CA ASN A 163 -14.23 3.80 14.95
C ASN A 163 -12.71 3.54 14.88
N ALA A 164 -11.97 4.35 14.11
CA ALA A 164 -10.55 4.21 13.96
C ALA A 164 -9.83 4.71 15.24
N THR A 165 -8.98 3.87 15.78
CA THR A 165 -8.16 4.19 16.96
C THR A 165 -6.78 4.70 16.59
N HIS A 166 -6.31 4.34 15.39
CA HIS A 166 -5.00 4.67 14.86
C HIS A 166 -5.10 5.22 13.45
N ILE A 167 -4.13 6.02 13.06
CA ILE A 167 -3.91 6.49 11.69
C ILE A 167 -2.51 6.08 11.23
N VAL A 168 -2.43 5.52 10.02
CA VAL A 168 -1.16 5.11 9.38
C VAL A 168 -0.92 5.97 8.16
N VAL A 169 0.26 6.55 8.09
CA VAL A 169 0.73 7.32 6.92
C VAL A 169 2.06 6.76 6.47
N ALA A 170 2.19 6.51 5.18
CA ALA A 170 3.44 6.08 4.58
C ALA A 170 4.20 7.27 3.98
N ALA A 171 5.53 7.17 3.95
CA ALA A 171 6.35 8.13 3.24
C ALA A 171 5.98 8.22 1.75
N ASP A 172 5.53 7.11 1.15
CA ASP A 172 5.05 7.06 -0.24
C ASP A 172 3.74 7.85 -0.45
N ASP A 173 2.92 8.04 0.59
CA ASP A 173 1.71 8.86 0.52
C ASP A 173 2.07 10.32 0.28
N GLY A 174 3.19 10.78 0.84
CA GLY A 174 3.71 12.12 0.65
C GLY A 174 4.47 12.33 -0.68
N LYS A 175 4.67 11.29 -1.48
CA LYS A 175 5.40 11.33 -2.77
C LYS A 175 4.48 10.95 -3.94
N GLY A 176 4.56 9.68 -4.32
CA GLY A 176 3.89 9.15 -5.50
C GLY A 176 2.38 9.11 -5.39
N LYS A 177 1.83 9.00 -4.19
CA LYS A 177 0.39 8.90 -3.95
C LYS A 177 -0.29 10.21 -3.59
N ALA A 178 0.48 11.25 -3.27
CA ALA A 178 -0.08 12.53 -2.85
C ALA A 178 -1.08 13.11 -3.86
N GLY A 179 -0.77 13.05 -5.15
CA GLY A 179 -1.68 13.50 -6.20
C GLY A 179 -3.05 12.79 -6.16
N TRP A 180 -3.06 11.51 -5.83
CA TRP A 180 -4.31 10.75 -5.66
C TRP A 180 -5.05 11.14 -4.39
N LEU A 181 -4.35 11.33 -3.27
CA LEU A 181 -4.95 11.81 -2.01
C LEU A 181 -5.71 13.13 -2.22
N PHE A 182 -5.05 14.13 -2.81
CA PHE A 182 -5.67 15.43 -3.09
C PHE A 182 -6.84 15.29 -4.07
N ARG A 183 -6.69 14.50 -5.12
CA ARG A 183 -7.74 14.25 -6.10
C ARG A 183 -8.98 13.64 -5.46
N PHE A 184 -8.85 12.60 -4.64
CA PHE A 184 -9.98 11.98 -3.94
C PHE A 184 -10.59 12.91 -2.89
N ALA A 185 -9.80 13.77 -2.28
CA ALA A 185 -10.31 14.83 -1.41
C ALA A 185 -11.01 15.98 -2.17
N LYS A 186 -10.99 15.97 -3.51
CA LYS A 186 -11.48 17.04 -4.40
C LYS A 186 -10.75 18.36 -4.20
N LEU A 187 -9.48 18.29 -3.92
CA LEU A 187 -8.58 19.43 -3.76
C LEU A 187 -7.71 19.56 -5.00
N ASN A 188 -7.43 20.80 -5.37
CA ASN A 188 -6.49 21.07 -6.45
C ASN A 188 -5.06 20.87 -5.92
N TYR A 189 -4.38 19.88 -6.44
CA TYR A 189 -3.03 19.51 -6.05
C TYR A 189 -2.04 20.69 -6.12
N SER A 190 -2.14 21.53 -7.18
CA SER A 190 -1.23 22.67 -7.38
C SER A 190 -1.27 23.71 -6.26
N ASP A 191 -2.36 23.76 -5.47
CA ASP A 191 -2.50 24.71 -4.37
C ASP A 191 -1.65 24.33 -3.15
N TYR A 192 -1.08 23.13 -3.13
CA TYR A 192 -0.37 22.54 -2.00
C TYR A 192 1.12 22.31 -2.25
N PHE A 193 1.58 22.42 -3.50
CA PHE A 193 2.95 22.10 -3.90
C PHE A 193 3.72 23.29 -4.47
N ASN A 194 5.03 23.32 -4.21
CA ASN A 194 5.93 24.34 -4.76
C ASN A 194 6.29 24.09 -6.23
N TYR A 195 6.15 22.84 -6.71
CA TYR A 195 6.57 22.40 -8.04
C TYR A 195 5.48 21.57 -8.70
N SER A 196 5.50 21.50 -10.04
CA SER A 196 4.71 20.50 -10.75
C SER A 196 5.13 19.11 -10.29
N TRP A 197 4.14 18.31 -9.88
CA TRP A 197 4.37 16.96 -9.40
C TRP A 197 5.16 16.13 -10.41
N GLN A 198 6.24 15.53 -9.95
CA GLN A 198 6.93 14.46 -10.65
C GLN A 198 7.01 13.26 -9.72
N PRO A 199 6.59 12.05 -10.17
CA PRO A 199 6.83 10.85 -9.41
C PRO A 199 8.34 10.71 -9.28
N THR A 200 8.84 10.83 -8.07
CA THR A 200 10.26 10.66 -7.80
C THR A 200 10.44 9.46 -6.88
N ASP A 201 11.43 8.63 -7.17
CA ASP A 201 11.90 7.56 -6.29
C ASP A 201 12.65 8.11 -5.07
N LEU A 202 12.66 9.44 -4.90
CA LEU A 202 13.34 10.12 -3.82
C LEU A 202 12.59 9.94 -2.48
N PRO A 203 13.26 9.98 -1.35
CA PRO A 203 12.64 10.02 -0.03
C PRO A 203 11.62 11.16 0.09
N PHE A 204 10.65 11.02 0.99
CA PHE A 204 9.72 12.10 1.29
C PHE A 204 10.49 13.38 1.65
N ASP A 205 10.16 14.48 0.99
CA ASP A 205 10.73 15.79 1.25
C ASP A 205 9.62 16.83 1.43
N ALA A 206 9.48 17.33 2.65
CA ALA A 206 8.50 18.36 2.98
C ALA A 206 8.71 19.67 2.21
N ASN A 207 9.90 19.94 1.65
CA ASN A 207 10.15 21.13 0.86
C ASN A 207 9.48 21.11 -0.51
N GLN A 208 8.98 19.96 -0.95
CA GLN A 208 8.14 19.86 -2.15
C GLN A 208 6.77 20.52 -1.92
N TYR A 209 6.35 20.66 -0.67
CA TYR A 209 5.08 21.25 -0.27
C TYR A 209 5.26 22.75 0.05
N ASN A 210 4.29 23.56 -0.36
CA ASN A 210 4.22 24.95 0.08
C ASN A 210 3.71 25.03 1.54
N GLU A 211 3.56 26.21 2.08
CA GLU A 211 3.15 26.40 3.48
C GLU A 211 1.76 25.79 3.79
N LEU A 212 0.83 25.81 2.83
CA LEU A 212 -0.47 25.17 2.98
C LEU A 212 -0.33 23.64 2.99
N GLY A 213 0.45 23.08 2.07
CA GLY A 213 0.70 21.64 1.97
C GLY A 213 1.38 21.09 3.21
N LYS A 214 2.34 21.81 3.79
CA LYS A 214 3.00 21.43 5.05
C LYS A 214 2.06 21.37 6.25
N GLN A 215 0.94 22.08 6.21
CA GLN A 215 -0.07 22.08 7.27
C GLN A 215 -1.02 20.89 7.18
N THR A 216 -1.06 20.15 6.08
CA THR A 216 -1.91 18.97 5.96
C THR A 216 -1.55 17.93 7.00
N VAL A 217 -2.56 17.19 7.46
CA VAL A 217 -2.37 16.20 8.54
C VAL A 217 -1.34 15.14 8.15
N PHE A 218 -1.40 14.60 6.92
CA PHE A 218 -0.42 13.59 6.50
C PHE A 218 1.02 14.15 6.45
N CYS A 219 1.21 15.39 5.98
CA CYS A 219 2.54 16.02 5.95
C CYS A 219 3.07 16.25 7.37
N ARG A 220 2.21 16.72 8.27
CA ARG A 220 2.55 16.90 9.70
C ARG A 220 2.91 15.57 10.37
N ILE A 221 2.21 14.47 10.06
CA ILE A 221 2.54 13.12 10.54
C ILE A 221 3.92 12.70 10.03
N LEU A 222 4.20 12.85 8.73
CA LEU A 222 5.47 12.46 8.12
C LEU A 222 6.66 13.31 8.58
N THR A 223 6.41 14.55 8.97
CA THR A 223 7.44 15.45 9.53
C THR A 223 7.55 15.39 11.05
N HIS A 224 6.82 14.48 11.68
CA HIS A 224 6.77 14.31 13.15
C HIS A 224 6.33 15.58 13.90
N ALA A 225 5.57 16.45 13.23
CA ALA A 225 5.01 17.63 13.86
C ALA A 225 3.91 17.24 14.86
N GLN A 226 3.83 17.95 15.97
CA GLN A 226 2.77 17.74 16.94
C GLN A 226 1.40 18.03 16.34
N ILE A 227 0.45 17.10 16.51
CA ILE A 227 -0.94 17.23 16.09
C ILE A 227 -1.82 17.09 17.33
N PRO A 228 -2.60 18.14 17.70
CA PRO A 228 -3.52 18.02 18.82
C PRO A 228 -4.48 16.83 18.65
N GLY A 229 -4.67 16.06 19.70
CA GLY A 229 -5.52 14.87 19.66
C GLY A 229 -4.92 13.63 18.99
N LEU A 230 -3.65 13.67 18.57
CA LEU A 230 -2.92 12.51 18.06
C LEU A 230 -1.57 12.36 18.77
N THR A 231 -1.22 11.15 19.11
CA THR A 231 0.09 10.80 19.69
C THR A 231 0.80 9.84 18.77
N GLN A 232 2.01 10.17 18.32
CA GLN A 232 2.84 9.26 17.57
C GLN A 232 3.24 8.07 18.46
N VAL A 233 2.99 6.86 17.98
CA VAL A 233 3.24 5.61 18.71
C VAL A 233 4.23 4.70 18.01
N TYR A 234 4.45 4.91 16.73
CA TYR A 234 5.45 4.18 15.92
C TYR A 234 5.95 5.08 14.78
N SER A 235 7.21 4.91 14.42
CA SER A 235 7.77 5.45 13.17
C SER A 235 9.00 4.65 12.77
N ASP A 236 9.12 4.44 11.46
CA ASP A 236 10.35 4.00 10.79
C ASP A 236 10.56 4.84 9.52
N GLU A 237 11.49 4.45 8.66
CA GLU A 237 11.79 5.17 7.40
C GLU A 237 10.62 5.19 6.39
N ASN A 238 9.68 4.26 6.50
CA ASN A 238 8.59 4.07 5.56
C ASN A 238 7.23 4.48 6.11
N PHE A 239 6.99 4.33 7.44
CA PHE A 239 5.66 4.49 8.04
C PHE A 239 5.69 5.21 9.37
N THR A 240 4.69 6.04 9.58
CA THR A 240 4.41 6.67 10.87
C THR A 240 2.98 6.34 11.29
N ILE A 241 2.80 5.95 12.55
CA ILE A 241 1.51 5.61 13.15
C ILE A 241 1.25 6.54 14.32
N CYS A 242 0.09 7.19 14.31
CA CYS A 242 -0.41 7.97 15.43
C CYS A 242 -1.67 7.32 16.01
N ARG A 243 -1.93 7.57 17.30
CA ARG A 243 -3.09 7.07 18.02
C ARG A 243 -3.89 8.23 18.61
N GLN A 244 -5.22 8.10 18.64
CA GLN A 244 -6.08 8.97 19.43
C GLN A 244 -5.82 8.74 20.94
N PRO A 245 -5.95 9.76 21.78
CA PRO A 245 -6.02 9.57 23.24
C PRO A 245 -7.17 8.61 23.59
N THR A 246 -6.91 7.70 24.50
CA THR A 246 -7.92 6.80 25.07
C THR A 246 -8.75 7.54 26.08
#